data_d39c2b91b245409435b12f1d18845cba
#
_entry.id   d39c2b91b245409435b12f1d18845cba
#
_cell.length_a   1.000
_cell.length_b   1.000
_cell.length_c   1.000
_cell.angle_alpha   90.00
_cell.angle_beta   90.00
_cell.angle_gamma   90.00
#
_symmetry.space_group_name_H-M   'P 1'
#
loop_
_entity.id
_entity.type
_entity.pdbx_description
1 polymer ?
#
loop_
_entity_poly.entity_id
_entity_poly.type
_entity_poly.pdbx_seq_one_letter_code
_entity_poly.pdbx_strand_id
1 'polypeptide(L)'
;MTPIVTLTLNPTVDYATSAQQVVPDVKLRCTEPQIDPGGGGINVSRAILMLDGQSTALISIGGATGARLLELLALEGVPTVAFQGPGETRLSFSVTEGESGRQYRFVTPGPVWGEADVDRALATVDRATHPGAYIVLSGSQPPGVAKDFPKILADHVEDHRAKLIVDTSGPALRNLVEEPHRPLHVLRTDDVEAEEVAGRPLPAASDTARFAADLVGRGVADAVIFARGAEGSVLATAQGAWLARPAPVEEVSKVGAGDSFVGAFTLALARGESMDQALRYGVAASAAAVGTEATRLCPRPDVDRLLPACSIEELAA
;
A
#
# COMPACT_ATOMS: atom_id res chain seq x y z
N MET A 1 -19.84 0.11 9.93
CA MET A 1 -18.69 0.26 9.02
C MET A 1 -18.52 -1.04 8.25
N THR A 2 -18.31 -0.98 6.95
CA THR A 2 -18.04 -2.17 6.12
C THR A 2 -16.73 -2.83 6.57
N PRO A 3 -16.67 -4.17 6.71
CA PRO A 3 -15.44 -4.85 7.09
C PRO A 3 -14.29 -4.61 6.09
N ILE A 4 -13.06 -4.50 6.63
CA ILE A 4 -11.84 -4.34 5.82
C ILE A 4 -10.89 -5.48 6.15
N VAL A 5 -10.38 -6.12 5.11
CA VAL A 5 -9.36 -7.17 5.20
C VAL A 5 -8.17 -6.75 4.34
N THR A 6 -6.97 -6.82 4.86
CA THR A 6 -5.75 -6.58 4.08
C THR A 6 -4.99 -7.88 3.86
N LEU A 7 -4.38 -8.06 2.70
CA LEU A 7 -3.57 -9.22 2.37
C LEU A 7 -2.13 -8.79 2.09
N THR A 8 -1.17 -9.38 2.83
CA THR A 8 0.26 -9.19 2.63
C THR A 8 0.92 -10.54 2.33
N LEU A 9 1.28 -10.75 1.07
CA LEU A 9 1.94 -12.00 0.64
C LEU A 9 3.42 -12.04 1.00
N ASN A 10 4.08 -10.87 1.00
CA ASN A 10 5.53 -10.74 1.18
C ASN A 10 5.88 -9.79 2.34
N PRO A 11 5.44 -10.10 3.57
CA PRO A 11 5.71 -9.28 4.74
C PRO A 11 7.21 -9.25 5.07
N THR A 12 7.58 -8.31 5.92
CA THR A 12 8.96 -8.12 6.37
C THR A 12 9.01 -7.67 7.82
N VAL A 13 10.12 -7.92 8.49
CA VAL A 13 10.50 -7.17 9.68
C VAL A 13 11.48 -6.08 9.23
N ASP A 14 11.12 -4.83 9.42
CA ASP A 14 11.89 -3.68 8.99
C ASP A 14 12.79 -3.18 10.11
N TYR A 15 14.07 -3.03 9.79
CA TYR A 15 15.09 -2.46 10.68
C TYR A 15 15.49 -1.09 10.15
N ALA A 16 15.28 -0.05 10.94
CA ALA A 16 15.72 1.31 10.63
C ALA A 16 16.80 1.75 11.61
N THR A 17 17.96 2.17 11.09
CA THR A 17 19.10 2.61 11.90
C THR A 17 19.84 3.75 11.20
N SER A 18 20.85 4.32 11.88
CA SER A 18 21.73 5.33 11.28
C SER A 18 23.20 4.99 11.50
N ALA A 19 24.04 5.44 10.56
CA ALA A 19 25.47 5.43 10.67
C ALA A 19 26.01 6.82 10.34
N GLN A 20 27.14 7.22 10.89
CA GLN A 20 27.74 8.54 10.60
C GLN A 20 28.00 8.70 9.11
N GLN A 21 28.65 7.71 8.50
CA GLN A 21 28.94 7.60 7.06
C GLN A 21 28.66 6.18 6.58
N VAL A 22 28.26 6.03 5.32
CA VAL A 22 28.11 4.72 4.65
C VAL A 22 29.21 4.60 3.59
N VAL A 23 30.29 3.91 3.95
CA VAL A 23 31.47 3.72 3.09
C VAL A 23 31.79 2.23 2.93
N PRO A 24 32.29 1.78 1.76
CA PRO A 24 32.63 0.39 1.52
C PRO A 24 33.85 -0.08 2.35
N ASP A 25 34.02 -1.38 2.49
CA ASP A 25 35.19 -2.10 3.02
C ASP A 25 35.54 -1.83 4.49
N VAL A 26 34.64 -1.19 5.26
CA VAL A 26 34.83 -0.95 6.69
C VAL A 26 33.62 -1.42 7.50
N LYS A 27 33.83 -1.69 8.80
CA LYS A 27 32.70 -1.93 9.72
C LYS A 27 31.96 -0.63 10.01
N LEU A 28 30.72 -0.54 9.59
CA LEU A 28 29.86 0.57 9.95
C LEU A 28 29.20 0.27 11.30
N ARG A 29 29.42 1.17 12.28
CA ARG A 29 28.76 1.08 13.59
C ARG A 29 27.50 1.91 13.54
N CYS A 30 26.37 1.22 13.62
CA CYS A 30 25.06 1.83 13.59
C CYS A 30 24.54 2.13 15.00
N THR A 31 23.57 3.00 15.09
CA THR A 31 22.75 3.22 16.29
C THR A 31 21.89 1.99 16.59
N GLU A 32 21.27 1.94 17.77
CA GLU A 32 20.26 0.93 18.06
C GLU A 32 19.12 1.02 17.04
N PRO A 33 18.74 -0.11 16.39
CA PRO A 33 17.73 -0.08 15.35
C PRO A 33 16.32 0.06 15.93
N GLN A 34 15.49 0.84 15.27
CA GLN A 34 14.05 0.72 15.39
C GLN A 34 13.61 -0.50 14.58
N ILE A 35 12.72 -1.31 15.15
CA ILE A 35 12.25 -2.57 14.54
C ILE A 35 10.74 -2.51 14.44
N ASP A 36 10.23 -2.52 13.21
CA ASP A 36 8.80 -2.38 12.92
C ASP A 36 8.27 -3.56 12.09
N PRO A 37 6.97 -3.89 12.23
CA PRO A 37 6.32 -4.79 11.29
C PRO A 37 6.14 -4.08 9.96
N GLY A 38 6.47 -4.75 8.84
CA GLY A 38 6.42 -4.17 7.51
C GLY A 38 5.74 -5.04 6.46
N GLY A 39 5.46 -4.42 5.33
CA GLY A 39 4.72 -4.96 4.20
C GLY A 39 3.46 -4.13 3.93
N GLY A 40 3.12 -3.93 2.65
CA GLY A 40 2.08 -2.98 2.24
C GLY A 40 0.75 -3.18 2.97
N GLY A 41 0.14 -4.37 2.88
CA GLY A 41 -1.14 -4.64 3.55
C GLY A 41 -1.07 -4.53 5.08
N ILE A 42 0.08 -4.87 5.70
CA ILE A 42 0.32 -4.65 7.14
C ILE A 42 0.29 -3.15 7.44
N ASN A 43 1.03 -2.34 6.69
CA ASN A 43 1.07 -0.90 6.90
C ASN A 43 -0.29 -0.25 6.64
N VAL A 44 -1.07 -0.73 5.68
CA VAL A 44 -2.47 -0.33 5.47
C VAL A 44 -3.30 -0.59 6.72
N SER A 45 -3.21 -1.78 7.32
CA SER A 45 -3.93 -2.10 8.58
C SER A 45 -3.47 -1.26 9.75
N ARG A 46 -2.16 -0.99 9.87
CA ARG A 46 -1.59 -0.10 10.89
C ARG A 46 -2.12 1.34 10.73
N ALA A 47 -2.14 1.86 9.50
CA ALA A 47 -2.71 3.17 9.19
C ALA A 47 -4.19 3.26 9.54
N ILE A 48 -4.98 2.23 9.19
CA ILE A 48 -6.41 2.15 9.56
C ILE A 48 -6.58 2.19 11.08
N LEU A 49 -5.77 1.44 11.84
CA LEU A 49 -5.82 1.43 13.29
C LEU A 49 -5.46 2.79 13.89
N MET A 50 -4.43 3.46 13.37
CA MET A 50 -4.03 4.82 13.80
C MET A 50 -5.12 5.86 13.55
N LEU A 51 -6.01 5.61 12.58
CA LEU A 51 -7.16 6.47 12.24
C LEU A 51 -8.46 6.02 12.93
N ASP A 52 -8.34 5.26 14.04
CA ASP A 52 -9.45 4.69 14.82
C ASP A 52 -10.43 3.87 13.93
N GLY A 53 -9.89 3.21 12.93
CA GLY A 53 -10.60 2.21 12.14
C GLY A 53 -10.32 0.79 12.62
N GLN A 54 -10.93 -0.16 11.96
CA GLN A 54 -10.74 -1.59 12.20
C GLN A 54 -10.52 -2.33 10.89
N SER A 55 -9.53 -3.21 10.87
CA SER A 55 -9.26 -4.12 9.77
C SER A 55 -8.70 -5.43 10.30
N THR A 56 -8.69 -6.47 9.49
CA THR A 56 -8.01 -7.74 9.76
C THR A 56 -6.87 -7.90 8.76
N ALA A 57 -5.64 -7.98 9.26
CA ALA A 57 -4.46 -8.22 8.43
C ALA A 57 -4.25 -9.72 8.21
N LEU A 58 -4.37 -10.19 6.96
CA LEU A 58 -3.98 -11.53 6.55
C LEU A 58 -2.52 -11.52 6.12
N ILE A 59 -1.69 -12.31 6.78
CA ILE A 59 -0.24 -12.28 6.55
C ILE A 59 0.35 -13.67 6.41
N SER A 60 1.25 -13.82 5.43
CA SER A 60 2.11 -14.99 5.32
C SER A 60 3.26 -14.90 6.31
N ILE A 61 3.48 -15.93 7.10
CA ILE A 61 4.59 -15.98 8.05
C ILE A 61 5.42 -17.25 7.88
N GLY A 62 6.71 -17.17 8.19
CA GLY A 62 7.61 -18.32 8.24
C GLY A 62 8.80 -18.09 9.17
N GLY A 63 9.23 -19.13 9.84
CA GLY A 63 10.39 -19.16 10.69
C GLY A 63 10.36 -18.25 11.93
N ALA A 64 11.54 -17.98 12.47
CA ALA A 64 11.70 -17.15 13.68
C ALA A 64 11.36 -15.68 13.40
N THR A 65 11.69 -15.18 12.20
CA THR A 65 11.35 -13.80 11.81
C THR A 65 9.84 -13.62 11.67
N GLY A 66 9.11 -14.64 11.19
CA GLY A 66 7.64 -14.62 11.16
C GLY A 66 7.02 -14.59 12.56
N ALA A 67 7.59 -15.34 13.51
CA ALA A 67 7.17 -15.25 14.91
C ALA A 67 7.41 -13.84 15.49
N ARG A 68 8.57 -13.25 15.19
CA ARG A 68 8.89 -11.87 15.62
C ARG A 68 7.92 -10.85 15.01
N LEU A 69 7.55 -11.01 13.76
CA LEU A 69 6.56 -10.15 13.09
C LEU A 69 5.21 -10.19 13.83
N LEU A 70 4.74 -11.36 14.22
CA LEU A 70 3.49 -11.50 14.99
C LEU A 70 3.57 -10.82 16.35
N GLU A 71 4.70 -10.92 17.06
CA GLU A 71 4.90 -10.22 18.33
C GLU A 71 4.79 -8.70 18.15
N LEU A 72 5.43 -8.14 17.10
CA LEU A 72 5.38 -6.71 16.81
C LEU A 72 3.95 -6.24 16.50
N LEU A 73 3.21 -6.99 15.68
CA LEU A 73 1.81 -6.68 15.36
C LEU A 73 0.90 -6.77 16.60
N ALA A 74 1.14 -7.75 17.47
CA ALA A 74 0.40 -7.89 18.73
C ALA A 74 0.69 -6.72 19.69
N LEU A 75 1.93 -6.25 19.77
CA LEU A 75 2.31 -5.05 20.55
C LEU A 75 1.63 -3.78 20.05
N GLU A 76 1.44 -3.64 18.75
CA GLU A 76 0.71 -2.51 18.15
C GLU A 76 -0.82 -2.68 18.20
N GLY A 77 -1.32 -3.87 18.57
CA GLY A 77 -2.76 -4.14 18.65
C GLY A 77 -3.42 -4.33 17.26
N VAL A 78 -2.67 -4.67 16.22
CA VAL A 78 -3.22 -4.92 14.87
C VAL A 78 -3.91 -6.29 14.82
N PRO A 79 -5.23 -6.37 14.55
CA PRO A 79 -5.92 -7.64 14.40
C PRO A 79 -5.35 -8.43 13.23
N THR A 80 -4.81 -9.62 13.49
CA THR A 80 -4.04 -10.39 12.52
C THR A 80 -4.52 -11.83 12.42
N VAL A 81 -4.66 -12.33 11.19
CA VAL A 81 -4.82 -13.75 10.87
C VAL A 81 -3.59 -14.19 10.07
N ALA A 82 -2.74 -14.97 10.71
CA ALA A 82 -1.55 -15.49 10.08
C ALA A 82 -1.81 -16.84 9.40
N PHE A 83 -1.18 -17.06 8.26
CA PHE A 83 -1.10 -18.36 7.61
C PHE A 83 0.35 -18.74 7.32
N GLN A 84 0.63 -20.05 7.33
CA GLN A 84 1.98 -20.55 7.11
C GLN A 84 2.42 -20.29 5.66
N GLY A 85 3.45 -19.46 5.50
CA GLY A 85 4.18 -19.29 4.25
C GLY A 85 5.40 -20.18 4.18
N PRO A 86 6.07 -20.28 3.02
CA PRO A 86 7.31 -21.02 2.87
C PRO A 86 8.49 -20.29 3.53
N GLY A 87 9.49 -21.06 3.97
CA GLY A 87 10.78 -20.55 4.42
C GLY A 87 10.70 -19.58 5.61
N GLU A 88 11.55 -18.57 5.56
CA GLU A 88 11.70 -17.53 6.60
C GLU A 88 11.08 -16.23 6.11
N THR A 89 10.32 -15.53 6.97
CA THR A 89 9.87 -14.17 6.67
C THR A 89 11.08 -13.28 6.46
N ARG A 90 11.08 -12.46 5.39
CA ARG A 90 12.23 -11.64 5.00
C ARG A 90 12.49 -10.50 5.97
N LEU A 91 13.69 -9.93 5.85
CA LEU A 91 14.11 -8.72 6.53
C LEU A 91 14.31 -7.59 5.53
N SER A 92 14.13 -6.38 5.98
CA SER A 92 14.49 -5.17 5.26
C SER A 92 15.28 -4.25 6.18
N PHE A 93 16.30 -3.60 5.64
CA PHE A 93 17.16 -2.70 6.40
C PHE A 93 17.17 -1.34 5.74
N SER A 94 16.98 -0.28 6.52
CA SER A 94 17.25 1.08 6.11
C SER A 94 18.32 1.69 7.00
N VAL A 95 19.34 2.28 6.37
CA VAL A 95 20.43 2.96 7.06
C VAL A 95 20.45 4.41 6.62
N THR A 96 20.23 5.33 7.55
CA THR A 96 20.35 6.77 7.28
C THR A 96 21.77 7.21 7.56
N GLU A 97 22.42 7.82 6.58
CA GLU A 97 23.74 8.41 6.73
C GLU A 97 23.62 9.78 7.40
N GLY A 98 24.21 9.93 8.59
CA GLY A 98 24.07 11.15 9.39
C GLY A 98 24.68 12.40 8.77
N GLU A 99 25.75 12.27 7.99
CA GLU A 99 26.42 13.42 7.36
C GLU A 99 25.66 13.98 6.15
N SER A 100 25.05 13.13 5.34
CA SER A 100 24.39 13.55 4.11
C SER A 100 22.84 13.54 4.20
N GLY A 101 22.28 12.89 5.22
CA GLY A 101 20.85 12.60 5.33
C GLY A 101 20.34 11.56 4.32
N ARG A 102 21.22 10.97 3.51
CA ARG A 102 20.82 9.96 2.51
C ARG A 102 20.42 8.67 3.18
N GLN A 103 19.40 8.00 2.63
CA GLN A 103 18.95 6.72 3.11
C GLN A 103 19.33 5.60 2.14
N TYR A 104 19.93 4.55 2.67
CA TYR A 104 20.25 3.32 1.95
C TYR A 104 19.27 2.24 2.38
N ARG A 105 18.56 1.64 1.41
CA ARG A 105 17.55 0.61 1.67
C ARG A 105 17.99 -0.72 1.08
N PHE A 106 18.12 -1.74 1.94
CA PHE A 106 18.49 -3.10 1.57
C PHE A 106 17.25 -3.99 1.74
N VAL A 107 16.63 -4.34 0.63
CA VAL A 107 15.41 -5.14 0.61
C VAL A 107 15.76 -6.54 0.15
N THR A 108 15.62 -7.53 1.04
CA THR A 108 15.85 -8.93 0.67
C THR A 108 14.63 -9.48 -0.06
N PRO A 109 14.82 -10.43 -1.01
CA PRO A 109 13.71 -11.14 -1.61
C PRO A 109 12.97 -11.95 -0.53
N GLY A 110 11.67 -12.14 -0.73
CA GLY A 110 10.91 -13.09 0.07
C GLY A 110 11.22 -14.55 -0.32
N PRO A 111 10.70 -15.53 0.45
CA PRO A 111 10.81 -16.92 0.10
C PRO A 111 10.08 -17.24 -1.22
N VAL A 112 10.51 -18.28 -1.90
CA VAL A 112 9.88 -18.74 -3.15
C VAL A 112 8.60 -19.51 -2.80
N TRP A 113 7.46 -19.08 -3.37
CA TRP A 113 6.17 -19.72 -3.18
C TRP A 113 5.90 -20.81 -4.22
N GLY A 114 5.26 -21.90 -3.79
CA GLY A 114 4.64 -22.90 -4.66
C GLY A 114 3.12 -22.72 -4.71
N GLU A 115 2.46 -23.54 -5.56
CA GLU A 115 0.99 -23.54 -5.72
C GLU A 115 0.26 -23.72 -4.38
N ALA A 116 0.71 -24.66 -3.55
CA ALA A 116 0.10 -24.90 -2.24
C ALA A 116 0.16 -23.71 -1.28
N ASP A 117 1.11 -22.80 -1.44
CA ASP A 117 1.20 -21.56 -0.65
C ASP A 117 0.17 -20.53 -1.13
N VAL A 118 -0.01 -20.44 -2.44
CA VAL A 118 -1.04 -19.63 -3.09
C VAL A 118 -2.44 -20.10 -2.66
N ASP A 119 -2.72 -21.41 -2.75
CA ASP A 119 -3.98 -22.01 -2.33
C ASP A 119 -4.29 -21.72 -0.86
N ARG A 120 -3.25 -21.77 -0.01
CA ARG A 120 -3.38 -21.48 1.42
C ARG A 120 -3.72 -20.00 1.67
N ALA A 121 -3.12 -19.09 0.89
CA ALA A 121 -3.44 -17.67 0.96
C ALA A 121 -4.90 -17.42 0.56
N LEU A 122 -5.33 -17.96 -0.58
CA LEU A 122 -6.71 -17.82 -1.09
C LEU A 122 -7.73 -18.42 -0.10
N ALA A 123 -7.47 -19.62 0.42
CA ALA A 123 -8.33 -20.24 1.44
C ALA A 123 -8.39 -19.42 2.75
N THR A 124 -7.34 -18.63 3.06
CA THR A 124 -7.35 -17.75 4.22
C THR A 124 -8.17 -16.49 3.93
N VAL A 125 -8.10 -15.95 2.72
CA VAL A 125 -8.96 -14.86 2.26
C VAL A 125 -10.42 -15.27 2.37
N ASP A 126 -10.81 -16.45 1.84
CA ASP A 126 -12.19 -16.96 1.93
C ASP A 126 -12.74 -16.98 3.34
N ARG A 127 -11.96 -17.54 4.28
CA ARG A 127 -12.40 -17.65 5.67
C ARG A 127 -12.56 -16.30 6.37
N ALA A 128 -11.81 -15.28 5.94
CA ALA A 128 -11.79 -13.96 6.56
C ALA A 128 -12.72 -12.96 5.88
N THR A 129 -13.14 -13.24 4.64
CA THR A 129 -13.95 -12.32 3.84
C THR A 129 -15.42 -12.42 4.21
N HIS A 130 -16.00 -11.28 4.62
CA HIS A 130 -17.44 -11.13 4.81
C HIS A 130 -18.12 -10.57 3.55
N PRO A 131 -19.38 -10.86 3.31
CA PRO A 131 -20.10 -10.32 2.16
C PRO A 131 -20.02 -8.79 2.08
N GLY A 132 -19.60 -8.28 0.93
CA GLY A 132 -19.47 -6.84 0.67
C GLY A 132 -18.25 -6.17 1.31
N ALA A 133 -17.33 -6.93 1.92
CA ALA A 133 -16.10 -6.39 2.54
C ALA A 133 -15.20 -5.70 1.51
N TYR A 134 -14.33 -4.80 1.99
CA TYR A 134 -13.18 -4.33 1.24
C TYR A 134 -12.00 -5.27 1.47
N ILE A 135 -11.42 -5.78 0.39
CA ILE A 135 -10.18 -6.55 0.41
C ILE A 135 -9.08 -5.67 -0.18
N VAL A 136 -7.98 -5.49 0.55
CA VAL A 136 -6.84 -4.69 0.09
C VAL A 136 -5.66 -5.61 -0.12
N LEU A 137 -5.24 -5.79 -1.38
CA LEU A 137 -3.96 -6.39 -1.73
C LEU A 137 -2.94 -5.28 -1.90
N SER A 138 -1.98 -5.17 -0.98
CA SER A 138 -0.93 -4.15 -1.06
C SER A 138 0.46 -4.73 -0.79
N GLY A 139 1.42 -4.23 -1.56
CA GLY A 139 2.82 -4.61 -1.52
C GLY A 139 3.24 -5.56 -2.64
N SER A 140 4.53 -5.92 -2.63
CA SER A 140 5.13 -6.78 -3.65
C SER A 140 4.70 -8.24 -3.50
N GLN A 141 4.63 -8.93 -4.61
CA GLN A 141 4.47 -10.39 -4.64
C GLN A 141 5.81 -11.07 -4.35
N PRO A 142 5.83 -12.16 -3.57
CA PRO A 142 7.04 -12.95 -3.39
C PRO A 142 7.39 -13.72 -4.67
N PRO A 143 8.67 -14.15 -4.84
CA PRO A 143 9.04 -15.01 -5.93
C PRO A 143 8.17 -16.28 -5.99
N GLY A 144 7.82 -16.72 -7.21
CA GLY A 144 6.98 -17.90 -7.43
C GLY A 144 5.48 -17.62 -7.49
N VAL A 145 5.01 -16.49 -6.97
CA VAL A 145 3.63 -16.04 -7.19
C VAL A 145 3.50 -15.49 -8.61
N ALA A 146 2.54 -15.99 -9.35
CA ALA A 146 2.31 -15.60 -10.73
C ALA A 146 1.86 -14.13 -10.85
N LYS A 147 2.27 -13.46 -11.94
CA LYS A 147 1.95 -12.03 -12.18
C LYS A 147 0.45 -11.72 -12.26
N ASP A 148 -0.36 -12.73 -12.54
CA ASP A 148 -1.82 -12.64 -12.62
C ASP A 148 -2.55 -12.92 -11.29
N PHE A 149 -1.80 -13.10 -10.19
CA PHE A 149 -2.40 -13.33 -8.87
C PHE A 149 -3.47 -12.30 -8.49
N PRO A 150 -3.34 -10.98 -8.76
CA PRO A 150 -4.41 -10.03 -8.47
C PRO A 150 -5.72 -10.31 -9.22
N LYS A 151 -5.66 -10.90 -10.44
CA LYS A 151 -6.84 -11.33 -11.21
C LYS A 151 -7.46 -12.58 -10.60
N ILE A 152 -6.63 -13.56 -10.22
CA ILE A 152 -7.07 -14.76 -9.51
C ILE A 152 -7.77 -14.37 -8.21
N LEU A 153 -7.19 -13.44 -7.46
CA LEU A 153 -7.82 -12.92 -6.24
C LEU A 153 -9.14 -12.19 -6.52
N ALA A 154 -9.23 -11.42 -7.62
CA ALA A 154 -10.46 -10.73 -8.01
C ALA A 154 -11.59 -11.72 -8.30
N ASP A 155 -11.32 -12.81 -9.01
CA ASP A 155 -12.30 -13.88 -9.23
C ASP A 155 -12.70 -14.55 -7.92
N HIS A 156 -11.75 -14.81 -7.05
CA HIS A 156 -11.96 -15.51 -5.80
C HIS A 156 -12.84 -14.73 -4.80
N VAL A 157 -12.70 -13.42 -4.73
CA VAL A 157 -13.47 -12.58 -3.81
C VAL A 157 -14.86 -12.18 -4.36
N GLU A 158 -15.12 -12.43 -5.64
CA GLU A 158 -16.42 -12.16 -6.27
C GLU A 158 -17.57 -12.94 -5.64
N ASP A 159 -17.34 -14.21 -5.29
CA ASP A 159 -18.35 -15.05 -4.63
C ASP A 159 -18.83 -14.44 -3.30
N HIS A 160 -17.99 -13.63 -2.67
CA HIS A 160 -18.33 -12.86 -1.48
C HIS A 160 -18.92 -11.49 -1.79
N ARG A 161 -19.02 -11.09 -3.08
CA ARG A 161 -19.36 -9.71 -3.50
C ARG A 161 -18.45 -8.68 -2.83
N ALA A 162 -17.21 -9.06 -2.55
CA ALA A 162 -16.25 -8.19 -1.93
C ALA A 162 -15.63 -7.24 -2.96
N LYS A 163 -15.13 -6.11 -2.49
CA LYS A 163 -14.57 -5.03 -3.30
C LYS A 163 -13.05 -5.07 -3.19
N LEU A 164 -12.37 -5.46 -4.28
CA LEU A 164 -10.92 -5.59 -4.29
C LEU A 164 -10.24 -4.26 -4.62
N ILE A 165 -9.38 -3.81 -3.71
CA ILE A 165 -8.48 -2.67 -3.87
C ILE A 165 -7.08 -3.23 -4.03
N VAL A 166 -6.36 -2.85 -5.09
CA VAL A 166 -5.01 -3.31 -5.39
C VAL A 166 -4.05 -2.14 -5.45
N ASP A 167 -2.99 -2.23 -4.65
CA ASP A 167 -1.83 -1.34 -4.65
C ASP A 167 -0.60 -2.21 -4.90
N THR A 168 -0.15 -2.29 -6.15
CA THR A 168 0.90 -3.21 -6.60
C THR A 168 1.77 -2.57 -7.67
N SER A 169 2.89 -3.20 -7.96
CA SER A 169 3.93 -2.70 -8.85
C SER A 169 4.44 -3.75 -9.84
N GLY A 170 5.29 -3.33 -10.75
CA GLY A 170 6.08 -4.20 -11.61
C GLY A 170 5.25 -5.15 -12.48
N PRO A 171 5.62 -6.46 -12.59
CA PRO A 171 4.96 -7.39 -13.50
C PRO A 171 3.47 -7.59 -13.24
N ALA A 172 3.02 -7.53 -11.97
CA ALA A 172 1.61 -7.69 -11.63
C ALA A 172 0.77 -6.50 -12.10
N LEU A 173 1.28 -5.27 -11.90
CA LEU A 173 0.64 -4.06 -12.40
C LEU A 173 0.55 -4.08 -13.93
N ARG A 174 1.66 -4.38 -14.63
CA ARG A 174 1.66 -4.50 -16.09
C ARG A 174 0.62 -5.51 -16.58
N ASN A 175 0.55 -6.67 -15.96
CA ASN A 175 -0.43 -7.70 -16.34
C ASN A 175 -1.88 -7.25 -16.14
N LEU A 176 -2.18 -6.49 -15.08
CA LEU A 176 -3.51 -5.91 -14.86
C LEU A 176 -3.90 -4.92 -15.96
N VAL A 177 -2.95 -4.08 -16.39
CA VAL A 177 -3.20 -3.02 -17.38
C VAL A 177 -3.22 -3.56 -18.82
N GLU A 178 -2.30 -4.47 -19.18
CA GLU A 178 -2.17 -5.01 -20.55
C GLU A 178 -3.25 -6.04 -20.88
N GLU A 179 -3.65 -6.82 -19.90
CA GLU A 179 -4.62 -7.92 -20.06
C GLU A 179 -5.78 -7.76 -19.06
N PRO A 180 -6.66 -6.74 -19.18
CA PRO A 180 -7.79 -6.59 -18.27
C PRO A 180 -8.65 -7.86 -18.25
N HIS A 181 -9.12 -8.24 -17.07
CA HIS A 181 -9.94 -9.43 -16.89
C HIS A 181 -11.30 -9.03 -16.29
N ARG A 182 -11.37 -8.96 -14.97
CA ARG A 182 -12.51 -8.45 -14.23
C ARG A 182 -12.14 -7.09 -13.64
N PRO A 183 -13.00 -6.07 -13.71
CA PRO A 183 -12.68 -4.78 -13.10
C PRO A 183 -12.40 -4.93 -11.61
N LEU A 184 -11.26 -4.39 -11.16
CA LEU A 184 -10.99 -4.18 -9.75
C LEU A 184 -11.93 -3.08 -9.24
N HIS A 185 -12.24 -3.05 -7.94
CA HIS A 185 -12.94 -1.91 -7.40
C HIS A 185 -12.06 -0.65 -7.43
N VAL A 186 -10.77 -0.78 -7.03
CA VAL A 186 -9.80 0.30 -7.13
C VAL A 186 -8.43 -0.27 -7.52
N LEU A 187 -7.77 0.37 -8.48
CA LEU A 187 -6.34 0.21 -8.75
C LEU A 187 -5.62 1.48 -8.32
N ARG A 188 -4.60 1.35 -7.49
CA ARG A 188 -3.74 2.46 -7.08
C ARG A 188 -2.29 2.15 -7.41
N THR A 189 -1.53 3.16 -7.86
CA THR A 189 -0.07 3.06 -8.04
C THR A 189 0.58 4.43 -7.91
N ASP A 190 1.91 4.50 -7.92
CA ASP A 190 2.65 5.75 -7.88
C ASP A 190 2.86 6.36 -9.28
N ASP A 191 3.54 7.52 -9.37
CA ASP A 191 3.80 8.26 -10.60
C ASP A 191 4.78 7.54 -11.53
N VAL A 192 5.83 6.95 -10.97
CA VAL A 192 6.86 6.21 -11.74
C VAL A 192 6.23 4.98 -12.40
N GLU A 193 5.48 4.22 -11.63
CA GLU A 193 4.77 3.03 -12.09
C GLU A 193 3.68 3.38 -13.11
N ALA A 194 2.96 4.50 -12.91
CA ALA A 194 1.97 5.00 -13.84
C ALA A 194 2.60 5.33 -15.21
N GLU A 195 3.74 6.03 -15.23
CA GLU A 195 4.47 6.34 -16.46
C GLU A 195 5.03 5.08 -17.14
N GLU A 196 5.50 4.10 -16.35
CA GLU A 196 5.98 2.81 -16.86
C GLU A 196 4.87 2.07 -17.62
N VAL A 197 3.68 1.94 -17.04
CA VAL A 197 2.56 1.24 -17.70
C VAL A 197 1.89 2.08 -18.81
N ALA A 198 2.00 3.41 -18.74
CA ALA A 198 1.58 4.30 -19.82
C ALA A 198 2.54 4.25 -21.02
N GLY A 199 3.79 3.80 -20.83
CA GLY A 199 4.85 3.81 -21.83
C GLY A 199 5.26 5.23 -22.26
N ARG A 200 4.92 6.25 -21.48
CA ARG A 200 5.20 7.66 -21.75
C ARG A 200 5.13 8.51 -20.48
N PRO A 201 5.80 9.67 -20.43
CA PRO A 201 5.63 10.63 -19.34
C PRO A 201 4.19 11.14 -19.20
N LEU A 202 3.80 11.46 -17.95
CA LEU A 202 2.53 12.05 -17.57
C LEU A 202 2.77 13.38 -16.84
N PRO A 203 3.30 14.43 -17.51
CA PRO A 203 3.82 15.62 -16.85
C PRO A 203 2.74 16.47 -16.17
N ALA A 204 1.52 16.50 -16.71
CA ALA A 204 0.41 17.27 -16.14
C ALA A 204 -0.62 16.35 -15.46
N ALA A 205 -1.32 16.88 -14.44
CA ALA A 205 -2.42 16.16 -13.80
C ALA A 205 -3.52 15.76 -14.80
N SER A 206 -3.77 16.57 -15.84
CA SER A 206 -4.68 16.23 -16.93
C SER A 206 -4.22 15.05 -17.80
N ASP A 207 -2.89 14.85 -17.96
CA ASP A 207 -2.36 13.67 -18.66
C ASP A 207 -2.59 12.41 -17.84
N THR A 208 -2.36 12.52 -16.55
CA THR A 208 -2.62 11.45 -15.57
C THR A 208 -4.12 11.11 -15.53
N ALA A 209 -4.99 12.12 -15.50
CA ALA A 209 -6.44 11.94 -15.48
C ALA A 209 -6.94 11.22 -16.74
N ARG A 210 -6.47 11.63 -17.92
CA ARG A 210 -6.84 10.96 -19.18
C ARG A 210 -6.38 9.51 -19.22
N PHE A 211 -5.17 9.23 -18.75
CA PHE A 211 -4.69 7.85 -18.71
C PHE A 211 -5.46 7.00 -17.67
N ALA A 212 -5.74 7.54 -16.50
CA ALA A 212 -6.57 6.86 -15.50
C ALA A 212 -8.00 6.58 -16.04
N ALA A 213 -8.61 7.55 -16.72
CA ALA A 213 -9.92 7.38 -17.36
C ALA A 213 -9.89 6.35 -18.49
N ASP A 214 -8.81 6.26 -19.29
CA ASP A 214 -8.61 5.20 -20.28
C ASP A 214 -8.63 3.81 -19.62
N LEU A 215 -7.92 3.63 -18.52
CA LEU A 215 -7.90 2.36 -17.80
C LEU A 215 -9.29 1.99 -17.22
N VAL A 216 -10.03 2.96 -16.71
CA VAL A 216 -11.43 2.75 -16.30
C VAL A 216 -12.28 2.33 -17.50
N GLY A 217 -12.18 3.05 -18.62
CA GLY A 217 -12.90 2.73 -19.86
C GLY A 217 -12.56 1.35 -20.44
N ARG A 218 -11.34 0.87 -20.23
CA ARG A 218 -10.89 -0.48 -20.60
C ARG A 218 -11.31 -1.57 -19.63
N GLY A 219 -11.95 -1.22 -18.52
CA GLY A 219 -12.42 -2.17 -17.52
C GLY A 219 -11.30 -2.75 -16.64
N VAL A 220 -10.18 -2.04 -16.45
CA VAL A 220 -9.12 -2.45 -15.52
C VAL A 220 -9.61 -2.33 -14.07
N ALA A 221 -10.29 -1.22 -13.75
CA ALA A 221 -10.89 -0.99 -12.44
C ALA A 221 -12.08 -0.03 -12.56
N ASP A 222 -12.99 -0.04 -11.57
CA ASP A 222 -14.07 0.96 -11.44
C ASP A 222 -13.51 2.35 -11.11
N ALA A 223 -12.40 2.38 -10.38
CA ALA A 223 -11.65 3.58 -10.03
C ALA A 223 -10.14 3.35 -10.16
N VAL A 224 -9.43 4.30 -10.77
CA VAL A 224 -7.97 4.29 -10.92
C VAL A 224 -7.39 5.50 -10.22
N ILE A 225 -6.38 5.29 -9.37
CA ILE A 225 -5.71 6.33 -8.61
C ILE A 225 -4.21 6.32 -8.93
N PHE A 226 -3.71 7.47 -9.36
CA PHE A 226 -2.28 7.68 -9.54
C PHE A 226 -1.77 8.76 -8.58
N ALA A 227 -0.80 8.41 -7.73
CA ALA A 227 -0.10 9.41 -6.95
C ALA A 227 0.79 10.27 -7.85
N ARG A 228 1.00 11.54 -7.46
CA ARG A 228 1.84 12.53 -8.15
C ARG A 228 2.81 13.20 -7.16
N GLY A 229 3.29 12.45 -6.20
CA GLY A 229 4.19 12.95 -5.16
C GLY A 229 3.61 14.17 -4.44
N ALA A 230 4.36 15.27 -4.40
CA ALA A 230 3.96 16.50 -3.72
C ALA A 230 2.76 17.22 -4.39
N GLU A 231 2.42 16.90 -5.64
CA GLU A 231 1.25 17.46 -6.31
C GLU A 231 -0.07 16.84 -5.83
N GLY A 232 -0.02 15.70 -5.15
CA GLY A 232 -1.18 15.00 -4.63
C GLY A 232 -1.51 13.70 -5.34
N SER A 233 -2.79 13.43 -5.58
CA SER A 233 -3.23 12.22 -6.28
C SER A 233 -4.41 12.49 -7.20
N VAL A 234 -4.39 11.87 -8.37
CA VAL A 234 -5.49 11.88 -9.35
C VAL A 234 -6.31 10.62 -9.21
N LEU A 235 -7.62 10.74 -9.16
CA LEU A 235 -8.60 9.68 -9.23
C LEU A 235 -9.41 9.83 -10.50
N ALA A 236 -9.66 8.75 -11.23
CA ALA A 236 -10.65 8.69 -12.29
C ALA A 236 -11.65 7.55 -12.06
N THR A 237 -12.90 7.78 -12.39
CA THR A 237 -14.01 6.83 -12.40
C THR A 237 -14.86 7.05 -13.65
N ALA A 238 -15.92 6.26 -13.86
CA ALA A 238 -16.89 6.51 -14.93
C ALA A 238 -17.66 7.84 -14.78
N GLN A 239 -17.65 8.46 -13.58
CA GLN A 239 -18.37 9.71 -13.29
C GLN A 239 -17.52 10.96 -13.53
N GLY A 240 -16.20 10.83 -13.61
CA GLY A 240 -15.29 11.96 -13.78
C GLY A 240 -13.90 11.71 -13.22
N ALA A 241 -13.09 12.75 -13.19
CA ALA A 241 -11.76 12.71 -12.64
C ALA A 241 -11.54 13.86 -11.63
N TRP A 242 -10.75 13.60 -10.59
CA TRP A 242 -10.47 14.55 -9.52
C TRP A 242 -8.97 14.55 -9.20
N LEU A 243 -8.48 15.72 -8.82
CA LEU A 243 -7.17 15.90 -8.22
C LEU A 243 -7.35 16.35 -6.78
N ALA A 244 -6.83 15.58 -5.83
CA ALA A 244 -6.68 16.03 -4.46
C ALA A 244 -5.24 16.46 -4.20
N ARG A 245 -5.06 17.67 -3.64
CA ARG A 245 -3.76 18.24 -3.30
C ARG A 245 -3.53 18.19 -1.79
N PRO A 246 -2.32 17.80 -1.33
CA PRO A 246 -1.99 17.78 0.08
C PRO A 246 -1.88 19.20 0.66
N ALA A 247 -2.07 19.32 1.97
CA ALA A 247 -1.55 20.45 2.71
C ALA A 247 -0.01 20.47 2.63
N PRO A 248 0.63 21.65 2.63
CA PRO A 248 2.09 21.75 2.67
C PRO A 248 2.64 21.11 3.95
N VAL A 249 3.64 20.23 3.82
CA VAL A 249 4.35 19.59 4.91
C VAL A 249 5.85 19.57 4.62
N GLU A 250 6.66 19.57 5.68
CA GLU A 250 8.09 19.31 5.56
C GLU A 250 8.30 17.81 5.30
N GLU A 251 9.08 17.49 4.28
CA GLU A 251 9.39 16.09 3.94
C GLU A 251 10.46 15.55 4.89
N VAL A 252 10.06 14.61 5.74
CA VAL A 252 10.94 13.84 6.64
C VAL A 252 11.23 12.47 6.06
N SER A 253 10.21 11.74 5.60
CA SER A 253 10.35 10.42 4.98
C SER A 253 9.19 10.14 4.03
N LYS A 254 9.47 9.46 2.92
CA LYS A 254 8.41 8.97 1.99
C LYS A 254 7.92 7.57 2.33
N VAL A 255 8.54 6.90 3.30
CA VAL A 255 8.21 5.52 3.66
C VAL A 255 6.81 5.47 4.28
N GLY A 256 5.97 4.57 3.78
CA GLY A 256 4.61 4.36 4.28
C GLY A 256 3.57 5.40 3.86
N ALA A 257 3.95 6.41 3.05
CA ALA A 257 3.01 7.42 2.55
C ALA A 257 1.93 6.80 1.65
N GLY A 258 2.31 5.87 0.76
CA GLY A 258 1.39 5.10 -0.07
C GLY A 258 0.45 4.22 0.74
N ASP A 259 1.00 3.47 1.69
CA ASP A 259 0.22 2.59 2.57
C ASP A 259 -0.77 3.40 3.45
N SER A 260 -0.32 4.57 3.96
CA SER A 260 -1.17 5.49 4.72
C SER A 260 -2.31 6.04 3.87
N PHE A 261 -2.03 6.39 2.60
CA PHE A 261 -3.05 6.77 1.64
C PHE A 261 -4.09 5.67 1.47
N VAL A 262 -3.66 4.44 1.14
CA VAL A 262 -4.56 3.30 0.89
C VAL A 262 -5.38 2.98 2.14
N GLY A 263 -4.77 3.03 3.33
CA GLY A 263 -5.45 2.81 4.60
C GLY A 263 -6.57 3.82 4.85
N ALA A 264 -6.26 5.11 4.75
CA ALA A 264 -7.22 6.19 4.97
C ALA A 264 -8.32 6.19 3.89
N PHE A 265 -7.96 6.03 2.62
CA PHE A 265 -8.90 5.93 1.51
C PHE A 265 -9.90 4.79 1.71
N THR A 266 -9.41 3.59 2.00
CA THR A 266 -10.25 2.40 2.23
C THR A 266 -11.15 2.59 3.46
N LEU A 267 -10.61 3.18 4.53
CA LEU A 267 -11.38 3.47 5.74
C LEU A 267 -12.52 4.46 5.49
N ALA A 268 -12.27 5.52 4.70
CA ALA A 268 -13.31 6.47 4.31
C ALA A 268 -14.43 5.79 3.50
N LEU A 269 -14.07 4.97 2.50
CA LEU A 269 -15.06 4.18 1.75
C LEU A 269 -15.86 3.23 2.65
N ALA A 270 -15.19 2.58 3.61
CA ALA A 270 -15.85 1.68 4.57
C ALA A 270 -16.79 2.40 5.54
N ARG A 271 -16.59 3.69 5.76
CA ARG A 271 -17.47 4.61 6.49
C ARG A 271 -18.62 5.16 5.65
N GLY A 272 -18.61 4.91 4.33
CA GLY A 272 -19.68 5.34 3.40
C GLY A 272 -19.41 6.69 2.73
N GLU A 273 -18.19 7.22 2.84
CA GLU A 273 -17.81 8.45 2.13
C GLU A 273 -17.73 8.22 0.62
N SER A 274 -17.91 9.28 -0.15
CA SER A 274 -17.76 9.26 -1.60
C SER A 274 -16.29 9.08 -2.02
N MET A 275 -16.06 8.64 -3.27
CA MET A 275 -14.71 8.40 -3.80
C MET A 275 -13.80 9.64 -3.72
N ASP A 276 -14.36 10.83 -4.02
CA ASP A 276 -13.66 12.10 -3.95
C ASP A 276 -13.28 12.48 -2.50
N GLN A 277 -14.17 12.28 -1.53
CA GLN A 277 -13.87 12.51 -0.13
C GLN A 277 -12.87 11.49 0.41
N ALA A 278 -12.97 10.24 -0.01
CA ALA A 278 -11.99 9.21 0.31
C ALA A 278 -10.59 9.55 -0.27
N LEU A 279 -10.54 10.07 -1.52
CA LEU A 279 -9.30 10.57 -2.13
C LEU A 279 -8.66 11.67 -1.29
N ARG A 280 -9.44 12.66 -0.87
CA ARG A 280 -8.97 13.77 -0.02
C ARG A 280 -8.44 13.28 1.32
N TYR A 281 -9.12 12.33 1.94
CA TYR A 281 -8.69 11.74 3.21
C TYR A 281 -7.39 10.93 3.05
N GLY A 282 -7.27 10.15 1.96
CA GLY A 282 -6.05 9.45 1.59
C GLY A 282 -4.85 10.38 1.42
N VAL A 283 -5.04 11.51 0.70
CA VAL A 283 -3.99 12.52 0.49
C VAL A 283 -3.57 13.16 1.81
N ALA A 284 -4.52 13.46 2.73
CA ALA A 284 -4.19 14.01 4.05
C ALA A 284 -3.36 13.02 4.88
N ALA A 285 -3.70 11.73 4.85
CA ALA A 285 -2.95 10.68 5.56
C ALA A 285 -1.56 10.47 4.96
N SER A 286 -1.45 10.49 3.63
CA SER A 286 -0.15 10.45 2.93
C SER A 286 0.74 11.62 3.34
N ALA A 287 0.20 12.85 3.38
CA ALA A 287 0.92 14.04 3.81
C ALA A 287 1.36 13.95 5.29
N ALA A 288 0.50 13.43 6.18
CA ALA A 288 0.85 13.21 7.57
C ALA A 288 2.01 12.21 7.70
N ALA A 289 2.00 11.11 6.93
CA ALA A 289 3.07 10.12 6.92
C ALA A 289 4.40 10.71 6.43
N VAL A 290 4.38 11.54 5.37
CA VAL A 290 5.59 12.22 4.87
C VAL A 290 6.26 13.09 5.92
N GLY A 291 5.49 13.70 6.82
CA GLY A 291 5.98 14.51 7.93
C GLY A 291 6.51 13.72 9.14
N THR A 292 6.54 12.39 9.09
CA THR A 292 7.03 11.54 10.18
C THR A 292 8.29 10.78 9.82
N GLU A 293 9.02 10.31 10.86
CA GLU A 293 10.20 9.48 10.67
C GLU A 293 9.82 8.05 10.25
N ALA A 294 10.57 7.49 9.30
CA ALA A 294 10.56 6.08 8.89
C ALA A 294 9.13 5.50 8.74
N THR A 295 8.80 4.51 9.55
CA THR A 295 7.58 3.69 9.44
C THR A 295 6.48 4.11 10.43
N ARG A 296 6.51 5.36 10.92
CA ARG A 296 5.48 5.86 11.87
C ARG A 296 4.12 6.11 11.24
N LEU A 297 4.02 6.04 9.91
CA LEU A 297 2.79 6.20 9.14
C LEU A 297 2.06 7.54 9.41
N CYS A 298 0.74 7.52 9.56
CA CYS A 298 -0.12 8.70 9.60
C CYS A 298 -0.84 8.86 10.97
N PRO A 299 -0.21 9.47 11.99
CA PRO A 299 -0.88 9.70 13.27
C PRO A 299 -2.17 10.52 13.08
N ARG A 300 -3.28 10.07 13.67
CA ARG A 300 -4.59 10.72 13.52
C ARG A 300 -4.57 12.22 13.79
N PRO A 301 -3.94 12.74 14.88
CA PRO A 301 -3.91 14.18 15.12
C PRO A 301 -3.29 14.99 13.99
N ASP A 302 -2.29 14.43 13.28
CA ASP A 302 -1.67 15.09 12.14
C ASP A 302 -2.59 15.06 10.91
N VAL A 303 -3.28 13.95 10.67
CA VAL A 303 -4.28 13.84 9.59
C VAL A 303 -5.42 14.83 9.83
N ASP A 304 -5.98 14.88 11.04
CA ASP A 304 -7.08 15.80 11.42
C ASP A 304 -6.66 17.27 11.27
N ARG A 305 -5.40 17.59 11.54
CA ARG A 305 -4.82 18.94 11.37
C ARG A 305 -4.64 19.32 9.90
N LEU A 306 -4.23 18.35 9.05
CA LEU A 306 -3.90 18.60 7.64
C LEU A 306 -5.12 18.56 6.73
N LEU A 307 -6.10 17.71 7.03
CA LEU A 307 -7.28 17.46 6.19
C LEU A 307 -8.04 18.74 5.78
N PRO A 308 -8.28 19.74 6.66
CA PRO A 308 -8.97 20.96 6.26
C PRO A 308 -8.25 21.77 5.18
N ALA A 309 -6.92 21.69 5.12
CA ALA A 309 -6.08 22.38 4.14
C ALA A 309 -5.82 21.57 2.85
N CYS A 310 -6.24 20.30 2.80
CA CYS A 310 -6.22 19.53 1.56
C CYS A 310 -7.38 19.97 0.66
N SER A 311 -7.06 20.27 -0.59
CA SER A 311 -8.07 20.65 -1.59
C SER A 311 -8.44 19.48 -2.49
N ILE A 312 -9.60 19.59 -3.13
CA ILE A 312 -10.02 18.69 -4.20
C ILE A 312 -10.62 19.52 -5.33
N GLU A 313 -10.25 19.20 -6.55
CA GLU A 313 -10.78 19.84 -7.75
C GLU A 313 -11.17 18.77 -8.79
N GLU A 314 -12.28 19.01 -9.48
CA GLU A 314 -12.68 18.18 -10.62
C GLU A 314 -11.82 18.56 -11.83
N LEU A 315 -11.29 17.55 -12.51
CA LEU A 315 -10.50 17.74 -13.73
C LEU A 315 -11.38 17.51 -14.96
N ALA A 316 -11.22 18.39 -15.96
CA ALA A 316 -11.78 18.10 -17.28
C ALA A 316 -11.06 16.86 -17.86
N ALA A 317 -11.80 15.77 -18.05
CA ALA A 317 -11.31 14.52 -18.63
C ALA A 317 -11.17 14.58 -20.15
#